data_7269bda11baa655391d2ad4e7be78492
#
_entry.id   7269bda11baa655391d2ad4e7be78492
#
_cell.length_a   1.000
_cell.length_b   1.000
_cell.length_c   1.000
_cell.angle_alpha   90.00
_cell.angle_beta   90.00
_cell.angle_gamma   90.00
#
_symmetry.space_group_name_H-M   'P 1'
#
loop_
_entity.id
_entity.type
_entity.pdbx_description
1 polymer ?
#
loop_
_entity_poly.entity_id
_entity_poly.type
_entity_poly.pdbx_seq_one_letter_code
_entity_poly.pdbx_strand_id
1 'polypeptide(L)'
;AGYFQWSGWSNTVNGDRWANAPSRTLDSKVELELLHRELSTSHKHVKKYLSSAKDSGAAALYFSEQYEGVALSDGQTKADKLQSDAKKWEGTFKGTLKQGSSSGSKQGSGPGGTKASSWEFPAEYKDKLKNGMPGAEAVTGYPGNIYPPGQCTFYAKNRIHEIWNIDVDNFLGNGQDWVNSLTSRYGWRATGKPEVGAVCSTAGGFDDTYPESGHVSIVEAVNDDGSFLVSELNYAGNQTQVHWRVTNNASYYSFAMPPGH
;
A
#
# COMPACT_ATOMS: atom_id res chain seq x y z
N ALA A 1 -23.10 -4.58 12.86
CA ALA A 1 -22.86 -3.25 13.43
C ALA A 1 -22.03 -2.42 12.44
N GLY A 2 -22.00 -1.10 12.63
CA GLY A 2 -21.25 -0.16 11.78
C GLY A 2 -21.87 0.08 10.41
N TYR A 3 -21.08 0.64 9.48
CA TYR A 3 -21.52 0.99 8.12
C TYR A 3 -21.94 -0.24 7.30
N PHE A 4 -21.23 -1.34 7.43
CA PHE A 4 -21.48 -2.56 6.68
C PHE A 4 -22.34 -3.57 7.44
N GLN A 5 -22.83 -3.23 8.64
CA GLN A 5 -23.66 -4.09 9.47
C GLN A 5 -23.09 -5.49 9.71
N TRP A 6 -21.77 -5.63 9.79
CA TRP A 6 -21.12 -6.93 9.99
C TRP A 6 -21.57 -7.62 11.27
N SER A 7 -21.73 -8.94 11.17
CA SER A 7 -21.98 -9.81 12.32
C SER A 7 -20.74 -9.97 13.21
N GLY A 8 -20.93 -10.48 14.41
CA GLY A 8 -19.85 -10.72 15.37
C GLY A 8 -19.63 -9.62 16.41
N TRP A 9 -20.23 -8.43 16.25
CA TRP A 9 -20.19 -7.41 17.28
C TRP A 9 -21.10 -7.77 18.48
N SER A 10 -22.32 -8.15 18.22
CA SER A 10 -23.31 -8.56 19.22
C SER A 10 -23.94 -9.94 18.97
N ASN A 11 -23.71 -10.52 17.81
CA ASN A 11 -24.11 -11.87 17.43
C ASN A 11 -23.14 -12.46 16.40
N THR A 12 -23.19 -13.79 16.24
CA THR A 12 -22.31 -14.54 15.34
C THR A 12 -23.09 -15.41 14.35
N VAL A 13 -24.35 -15.05 14.05
CA VAL A 13 -25.25 -15.85 13.20
C VAL A 13 -24.60 -16.15 11.83
N ASN A 14 -23.94 -15.17 11.22
CA ASN A 14 -23.23 -15.31 9.94
C ASN A 14 -21.69 -15.30 10.13
N GLY A 15 -21.21 -15.82 11.27
CA GLY A 15 -19.80 -15.80 11.64
C GLY A 15 -19.39 -14.53 12.39
N ASP A 16 -18.14 -14.48 12.84
CA ASP A 16 -17.56 -13.30 13.51
C ASP A 16 -16.59 -12.58 12.58
N ARG A 17 -17.11 -11.76 11.69
CA ARG A 17 -16.30 -10.98 10.76
C ARG A 17 -15.45 -9.94 11.49
N TRP A 18 -15.94 -9.41 12.60
CA TRP A 18 -15.20 -8.50 13.45
C TRP A 18 -13.97 -9.09 14.11
N ALA A 19 -13.87 -10.42 14.23
CA ALA A 19 -12.66 -11.07 14.72
C ALA A 19 -11.44 -10.79 13.83
N ASN A 20 -11.67 -10.47 12.56
CA ASN A 20 -10.64 -10.16 11.57
C ASN A 20 -10.38 -8.65 11.44
N ALA A 21 -11.12 -7.80 12.12
CA ALA A 21 -10.90 -6.36 12.11
C ALA A 21 -9.62 -6.00 12.89
N PRO A 22 -8.92 -4.90 12.52
CA PRO A 22 -7.74 -4.41 13.23
C PRO A 22 -8.00 -4.13 14.71
N SER A 23 -9.22 -3.68 15.02
CA SER A 23 -9.71 -3.54 16.38
C SER A 23 -11.22 -3.78 16.41
N ARG A 24 -11.78 -4.01 17.60
CA ARG A 24 -13.25 -4.17 17.79
C ARG A 24 -13.90 -2.84 18.16
N THR A 25 -13.63 -1.82 17.36
CA THR A 25 -14.24 -0.49 17.52
C THR A 25 -15.17 -0.20 16.34
N LEU A 26 -16.28 0.52 16.59
CA LEU A 26 -17.19 0.99 15.55
C LEU A 26 -16.65 2.29 14.93
N ASP A 27 -15.43 2.23 14.43
CA ASP A 27 -14.77 3.33 13.75
C ASP A 27 -14.80 3.08 12.23
N SER A 28 -15.22 4.07 11.46
CA SER A 28 -15.26 4.01 10.01
C SER A 28 -13.92 3.61 9.38
N LYS A 29 -12.82 4.05 9.98
CA LYS A 29 -11.47 3.69 9.53
C LYS A 29 -11.23 2.18 9.67
N VAL A 30 -11.61 1.59 10.79
CA VAL A 30 -11.48 0.15 11.04
C VAL A 30 -12.34 -0.66 10.06
N GLU A 31 -13.56 -0.19 9.78
CA GLU A 31 -14.44 -0.85 8.83
C GLU A 31 -13.90 -0.78 7.39
N LEU A 32 -13.45 0.39 6.97
CA LEU A 32 -12.87 0.57 5.63
C LEU A 32 -11.57 -0.23 5.45
N GLU A 33 -10.77 -0.34 6.49
CA GLU A 33 -9.55 -1.14 6.47
C GLU A 33 -9.84 -2.64 6.32
N LEU A 34 -10.83 -3.16 7.06
CA LEU A 34 -11.26 -4.56 6.90
C LEU A 34 -11.82 -4.79 5.49
N LEU A 35 -12.67 -3.89 4.99
CA LEU A 35 -13.18 -3.94 3.62
C LEU A 35 -12.04 -4.02 2.60
N HIS A 36 -11.06 -3.11 2.70
CA HIS A 36 -9.93 -3.05 1.78
C HIS A 36 -9.11 -4.35 1.79
N ARG A 37 -8.83 -4.87 2.99
CA ARG A 37 -8.12 -6.14 3.16
C ARG A 37 -8.90 -7.31 2.54
N GLU A 38 -10.20 -7.43 2.81
CA GLU A 38 -11.02 -8.50 2.25
C GLU A 38 -11.16 -8.43 0.74
N LEU A 39 -11.33 -7.23 0.17
CA LEU A 39 -11.33 -7.02 -1.28
C LEU A 39 -9.98 -7.32 -1.93
N SER A 40 -8.90 -7.29 -1.16
CA SER A 40 -7.55 -7.61 -1.63
C SER A 40 -7.16 -9.09 -1.42
N THR A 41 -7.93 -9.83 -0.62
CA THR A 41 -7.66 -11.22 -0.25
C THR A 41 -8.81 -12.15 -0.63
N SER A 42 -9.75 -12.38 0.29
CA SER A 42 -10.86 -13.34 0.15
C SER A 42 -11.90 -12.94 -0.90
N HIS A 43 -12.07 -11.63 -1.15
CA HIS A 43 -13.08 -11.10 -2.08
C HIS A 43 -12.45 -10.41 -3.30
N LYS A 44 -11.31 -10.90 -3.79
CA LYS A 44 -10.63 -10.37 -4.99
C LYS A 44 -11.52 -10.32 -6.23
N HIS A 45 -12.43 -11.28 -6.38
CA HIS A 45 -13.39 -11.33 -7.48
C HIS A 45 -14.34 -10.13 -7.46
N VAL A 46 -14.75 -9.68 -6.26
CA VAL A 46 -15.59 -8.49 -6.10
C VAL A 46 -14.81 -7.24 -6.52
N LYS A 47 -13.58 -7.06 -6.02
CA LYS A 47 -12.72 -5.95 -6.44
C LYS A 47 -12.53 -5.91 -7.95
N LYS A 48 -12.27 -7.07 -8.57
CA LYS A 48 -12.09 -7.19 -10.02
C LYS A 48 -13.35 -6.77 -10.79
N TYR A 49 -14.54 -7.22 -10.35
CA TYR A 49 -15.80 -6.84 -10.97
C TYR A 49 -16.03 -5.33 -10.84
N LEU A 50 -15.93 -4.77 -9.62
CA LEU A 50 -16.17 -3.36 -9.36
C LEU A 50 -15.24 -2.44 -10.18
N SER A 51 -13.97 -2.82 -10.36
CA SER A 51 -13.01 -2.02 -11.13
C SER A 51 -13.29 -1.99 -12.65
N SER A 52 -14.08 -2.91 -13.16
CA SER A 52 -14.48 -2.99 -14.57
C SER A 52 -15.96 -2.69 -14.82
N ALA A 53 -16.74 -2.48 -13.77
CA ALA A 53 -18.17 -2.22 -13.88
C ALA A 53 -18.44 -0.89 -14.60
N LYS A 54 -19.39 -0.93 -15.55
CA LYS A 54 -19.80 0.24 -16.33
C LYS A 54 -21.14 0.82 -15.86
N ASP A 55 -21.82 0.14 -14.97
CA ASP A 55 -23.11 0.53 -14.38
C ASP A 55 -23.01 0.46 -12.87
N SER A 56 -23.21 1.57 -12.20
CA SER A 56 -23.11 1.67 -10.74
C SER A 56 -24.21 0.89 -10.02
N GLY A 57 -25.39 0.77 -10.61
CA GLY A 57 -26.47 -0.03 -10.06
C GLY A 57 -26.15 -1.52 -10.08
N ALA A 58 -25.62 -2.03 -11.20
CA ALA A 58 -25.15 -3.41 -11.29
C ALA A 58 -23.98 -3.69 -10.34
N ALA A 59 -23.07 -2.71 -10.19
CA ALA A 59 -21.95 -2.81 -9.25
C ALA A 59 -22.43 -2.92 -7.80
N ALA A 60 -23.43 -2.14 -7.41
CA ALA A 60 -24.00 -2.17 -6.06
C ALA A 60 -24.70 -3.50 -5.76
N LEU A 61 -25.46 -4.03 -6.70
CA LEU A 61 -26.10 -5.36 -6.54
C LEU A 61 -25.06 -6.46 -6.41
N TYR A 62 -24.05 -6.46 -7.25
CA TYR A 62 -22.98 -7.46 -7.19
C TYR A 62 -22.22 -7.39 -5.85
N PHE A 63 -21.94 -6.19 -5.35
CA PHE A 63 -21.32 -6.00 -4.05
C PHE A 63 -22.19 -6.55 -2.92
N SER A 64 -23.48 -6.24 -2.91
CA SER A 64 -24.42 -6.71 -1.90
C SER A 64 -24.50 -8.24 -1.87
N GLU A 65 -24.60 -8.87 -3.04
CA GLU A 65 -24.69 -10.32 -3.14
C GLU A 65 -23.37 -11.02 -2.80
N GLN A 66 -22.27 -10.57 -3.39
CA GLN A 66 -20.99 -11.29 -3.35
C GLN A 66 -20.07 -10.89 -2.18
N TYR A 67 -20.25 -9.70 -1.62
CA TYR A 67 -19.47 -9.24 -0.48
C TYR A 67 -20.28 -9.27 0.82
N GLU A 68 -21.50 -8.74 0.82
CA GLU A 68 -22.36 -8.72 2.00
C GLU A 68 -23.08 -10.05 2.24
N GLY A 69 -23.16 -10.90 1.21
CA GLY A 69 -23.78 -12.23 1.29
C GLY A 69 -25.30 -12.19 1.36
N VAL A 70 -25.93 -11.12 0.88
CA VAL A 70 -27.38 -10.94 0.88
C VAL A 70 -27.95 -11.36 -0.47
N ALA A 71 -28.74 -12.43 -0.48
CA ALA A 71 -29.41 -12.89 -1.70
C ALA A 71 -30.36 -11.82 -2.24
N LEU A 72 -30.25 -11.50 -3.53
CA LEU A 72 -31.10 -10.50 -4.18
C LEU A 72 -32.58 -10.90 -4.17
N SER A 73 -32.87 -12.18 -3.99
CA SER A 73 -34.22 -12.77 -3.96
C SER A 73 -34.85 -12.84 -2.58
N ASP A 74 -34.16 -12.49 -1.50
CA ASP A 74 -34.67 -12.71 -0.14
C ASP A 74 -35.70 -11.65 0.34
N GLY A 75 -35.99 -10.65 -0.50
CA GLY A 75 -36.93 -9.57 -0.21
C GLY A 75 -36.42 -8.53 0.81
N GLN A 76 -35.29 -8.78 1.46
CA GLN A 76 -34.64 -7.81 2.37
C GLN A 76 -33.77 -6.84 1.57
N THR A 77 -33.14 -7.32 0.51
CA THR A 77 -32.42 -6.46 -0.44
C THR A 77 -33.42 -5.72 -1.30
N LYS A 78 -33.59 -4.44 -1.04
CA LYS A 78 -34.40 -3.55 -1.89
C LYS A 78 -33.61 -3.24 -3.18
N ALA A 79 -33.50 -4.23 -4.07
CA ALA A 79 -32.64 -4.18 -5.25
C ALA A 79 -32.85 -2.92 -6.10
N ASP A 80 -34.11 -2.56 -6.38
CA ASP A 80 -34.43 -1.36 -7.17
C ASP A 80 -33.95 -0.07 -6.47
N LYS A 81 -34.13 -0.02 -5.13
CA LYS A 81 -33.65 1.13 -4.32
C LYS A 81 -32.12 1.18 -4.30
N LEU A 82 -31.47 0.05 -4.12
CA LEU A 82 -30.00 -0.02 -4.10
C LEU A 82 -29.40 0.44 -5.44
N GLN A 83 -29.97 0.01 -6.58
CA GLN A 83 -29.58 0.45 -7.90
C GLN A 83 -29.81 1.96 -8.10
N SER A 84 -30.99 2.43 -7.70
CA SER A 84 -31.37 3.84 -7.79
C SER A 84 -30.44 4.75 -6.99
N ASP A 85 -30.16 4.34 -5.74
CA ASP A 85 -29.26 5.09 -4.85
C ASP A 85 -27.83 5.09 -5.39
N ALA A 86 -27.34 3.96 -5.91
CA ALA A 86 -26.01 3.90 -6.53
C ALA A 86 -25.85 4.84 -7.73
N LYS A 87 -26.85 4.91 -8.60
CA LYS A 87 -26.87 5.85 -9.74
C LYS A 87 -26.92 7.30 -9.29
N LYS A 88 -27.70 7.59 -8.26
CA LYS A 88 -27.74 8.93 -7.66
C LYS A 88 -26.37 9.34 -7.11
N TRP A 89 -25.71 8.45 -6.38
CA TRP A 89 -24.37 8.71 -5.85
C TRP A 89 -23.31 8.83 -6.93
N GLU A 90 -23.37 8.02 -7.97
CA GLU A 90 -22.53 8.19 -9.17
C GLU A 90 -22.67 9.60 -9.73
N GLY A 91 -23.91 10.07 -9.93
CA GLY A 91 -24.16 11.44 -10.41
C GLY A 91 -23.60 12.51 -9.48
N THR A 92 -23.65 12.29 -8.15
CA THR A 92 -23.12 13.23 -7.16
C THR A 92 -21.60 13.30 -7.18
N PHE A 93 -20.93 12.16 -7.35
CA PHE A 93 -19.47 12.06 -7.27
C PHE A 93 -18.76 12.00 -8.63
N LYS A 94 -19.51 11.95 -9.73
CA LYS A 94 -18.95 11.93 -11.07
C LYS A 94 -18.07 13.17 -11.32
N GLY A 95 -16.77 12.91 -11.54
CA GLY A 95 -15.77 13.97 -11.73
C GLY A 95 -15.13 14.50 -10.44
N THR A 96 -15.63 14.12 -9.26
CA THR A 96 -15.00 14.47 -7.97
C THR A 96 -14.14 13.35 -7.42
N LEU A 97 -14.49 12.09 -7.72
CA LEU A 97 -13.68 10.93 -7.35
C LEU A 97 -12.58 10.76 -8.40
N LYS A 98 -11.33 10.93 -8.00
CA LYS A 98 -10.20 10.46 -8.79
C LYS A 98 -10.31 8.94 -8.85
N GLN A 99 -10.41 8.39 -10.06
CA GLN A 99 -10.42 6.95 -10.27
C GLN A 99 -9.12 6.39 -9.69
N GLY A 100 -9.21 5.54 -8.68
CA GLY A 100 -8.06 4.80 -8.18
C GLY A 100 -7.49 3.98 -9.33
N SER A 101 -6.25 4.22 -9.70
CA SER A 101 -5.60 3.54 -10.81
C SER A 101 -5.43 2.06 -10.48
N SER A 102 -6.28 1.20 -11.06
CA SER A 102 -5.95 -0.21 -11.19
C SER A 102 -4.96 -0.35 -12.34
N SER A 103 -3.73 -0.72 -12.01
CA SER A 103 -2.66 -1.25 -12.85
C SER A 103 -2.84 -1.06 -14.36
N GLY A 104 -2.15 -0.11 -14.91
CA GLY A 104 -2.03 0.16 -16.32
C GLY A 104 -1.68 1.61 -16.51
N SER A 105 -0.39 1.92 -16.43
CA SER A 105 0.25 3.15 -16.83
C SER A 105 -0.67 4.23 -17.43
N LYS A 106 -1.07 5.24 -16.63
CA LYS A 106 -1.23 6.62 -17.08
C LYS A 106 -1.10 7.57 -15.88
N GLN A 107 -0.12 8.37 -16.00
CA GLN A 107 0.35 9.54 -15.33
C GLN A 107 -0.75 10.40 -14.67
N GLY A 108 -0.77 10.44 -13.35
CA GLY A 108 -1.48 11.47 -12.57
C GLY A 108 -0.50 12.56 -12.20
N SER A 109 -0.59 13.71 -12.86
CA SER A 109 0.20 14.88 -12.58
C SER A 109 -0.37 15.66 -11.39
N GLY A 110 0.09 15.29 -10.19
CA GLY A 110 0.01 16.12 -8.99
C GLY A 110 1.43 16.38 -8.47
N PRO A 111 1.68 17.42 -7.65
CA PRO A 111 2.99 17.63 -7.08
C PRO A 111 3.33 16.53 -6.06
N GLY A 112 4.06 15.52 -6.52
CA GLY A 112 4.50 14.35 -5.73
C GLY A 112 3.64 13.08 -5.94
N GLY A 113 4.25 11.92 -5.68
CA GLY A 113 3.62 10.60 -5.76
C GLY A 113 4.06 9.75 -6.94
N THR A 114 3.59 8.50 -6.94
CA THR A 114 3.98 7.47 -7.90
C THR A 114 3.61 7.83 -9.33
N LYS A 115 4.61 7.83 -10.21
CA LYS A 115 4.48 8.01 -11.66
C LYS A 115 4.31 6.69 -12.40
N ALA A 116 5.05 5.66 -11.98
CA ALA A 116 5.03 4.33 -12.58
C ALA A 116 5.35 3.27 -11.52
N SER A 117 4.79 2.09 -11.66
CA SER A 117 5.08 0.94 -10.81
C SER A 117 5.07 -0.35 -11.60
N SER A 118 5.99 -1.28 -11.31
CA SER A 118 6.14 -2.55 -12.02
C SER A 118 6.77 -3.62 -11.13
N TRP A 119 6.45 -4.88 -11.41
CA TRP A 119 7.17 -6.05 -10.92
C TRP A 119 8.41 -6.36 -11.74
N GLU A 120 8.49 -5.83 -12.94
CA GLU A 120 9.68 -5.93 -13.78
C GLU A 120 10.55 -4.70 -13.56
N PHE A 121 11.86 -4.92 -13.53
CA PHE A 121 12.83 -3.82 -13.44
C PHE A 121 12.70 -2.91 -14.67
N PRO A 122 12.52 -1.60 -14.50
CA PRO A 122 12.43 -0.68 -15.61
C PRO A 122 13.81 -0.54 -16.29
N ALA A 123 13.93 -1.08 -17.51
CA ALA A 123 15.19 -1.26 -18.21
C ALA A 123 15.98 0.05 -18.43
N GLU A 124 15.31 1.17 -18.51
CA GLU A 124 15.90 2.52 -18.64
C GLU A 124 16.74 2.95 -17.43
N TYR A 125 16.62 2.25 -16.30
CA TYR A 125 17.41 2.51 -15.10
C TYR A 125 18.67 1.64 -14.99
N LYS A 126 18.92 0.73 -15.93
CA LYS A 126 20.04 -0.23 -15.86
C LYS A 126 21.39 0.45 -15.60
N ASP A 127 21.66 1.52 -16.33
CA ASP A 127 22.92 2.25 -16.22
C ASP A 127 22.93 3.31 -15.09
N LYS A 128 21.80 3.46 -14.38
CA LYS A 128 21.63 4.40 -13.27
C LYS A 128 21.76 3.75 -11.90
N LEU A 129 21.75 2.43 -11.82
CA LEU A 129 21.87 1.69 -10.56
C LEU A 129 23.31 1.72 -10.04
N LYS A 130 23.63 2.68 -9.17
CA LYS A 130 24.97 2.79 -8.58
C LYS A 130 25.32 1.66 -7.61
N ASN A 131 24.30 1.09 -6.96
CA ASN A 131 24.46 0.02 -5.97
C ASN A 131 24.14 -1.38 -6.55
N GLY A 132 24.00 -1.51 -7.85
CA GLY A 132 23.62 -2.76 -8.51
C GLY A 132 22.17 -3.17 -8.24
N MET A 133 21.75 -4.25 -8.86
CA MET A 133 20.43 -4.86 -8.63
C MET A 133 20.36 -5.45 -7.22
N PRO A 134 19.17 -5.43 -6.56
CA PRO A 134 18.95 -6.20 -5.35
C PRO A 134 19.29 -7.67 -5.57
N GLY A 135 20.14 -8.20 -4.69
CA GLY A 135 20.55 -9.60 -4.73
C GLY A 135 19.55 -10.53 -4.06
N ALA A 136 19.94 -11.80 -3.94
CA ALA A 136 19.08 -12.78 -3.28
C ALA A 136 18.82 -12.42 -1.80
N GLU A 137 19.82 -11.89 -1.10
CA GLU A 137 19.72 -11.50 0.31
C GLU A 137 18.62 -10.45 0.53
N ALA A 138 18.45 -9.49 -0.38
CA ALA A 138 17.38 -8.48 -0.27
C ALA A 138 15.98 -9.11 -0.09
N VAL A 139 15.74 -10.25 -0.72
CA VAL A 139 14.45 -10.96 -0.68
C VAL A 139 14.40 -12.08 0.35
N THR A 140 15.50 -12.82 0.51
CA THR A 140 15.54 -14.03 1.38
C THR A 140 16.05 -13.76 2.79
N GLY A 141 16.72 -12.62 3.00
CA GLY A 141 17.24 -12.19 4.29
C GLY A 141 18.59 -12.76 4.65
N TYR A 142 19.11 -12.30 5.79
CA TYR A 142 20.33 -12.77 6.44
C TYR A 142 20.06 -13.00 7.94
N PRO A 143 20.93 -13.76 8.65
CA PRO A 143 20.67 -14.17 10.06
C PRO A 143 20.46 -13.01 11.05
N GLY A 144 20.92 -11.81 10.76
CA GLY A 144 20.74 -10.61 11.59
C GLY A 144 19.37 -9.93 11.45
N ASN A 145 18.57 -10.31 10.47
CA ASN A 145 17.27 -9.69 10.22
C ASN A 145 16.13 -10.54 10.82
N ILE A 146 15.47 -10.01 11.85
CA ILE A 146 14.33 -10.67 12.51
C ILE A 146 12.97 -10.04 12.17
N TYR A 147 12.91 -9.06 11.25
CA TYR A 147 11.63 -8.58 10.74
C TYR A 147 10.88 -9.72 10.03
N PRO A 148 9.55 -9.72 10.05
CA PRO A 148 8.77 -10.76 9.35
C PRO A 148 9.14 -10.82 7.86
N PRO A 149 9.53 -11.99 7.33
CA PRO A 149 9.88 -12.16 5.93
C PRO A 149 8.79 -11.62 4.98
N GLY A 150 9.22 -11.04 3.88
CA GLY A 150 8.32 -10.50 2.85
C GLY A 150 7.73 -9.12 3.15
N GLN A 151 7.98 -8.54 4.32
CA GLN A 151 7.54 -7.18 4.64
C GLN A 151 8.49 -6.12 4.08
N CYS A 152 7.99 -4.88 3.94
CA CYS A 152 8.81 -3.75 3.49
C CYS A 152 9.99 -3.49 4.43
N THR A 153 9.78 -3.63 5.73
CA THR A 153 10.83 -3.50 6.77
C THR A 153 11.89 -4.59 6.66
N PHE A 154 11.48 -5.84 6.38
CA PHE A 154 12.40 -6.95 6.14
C PHE A 154 13.29 -6.67 4.92
N TYR A 155 12.68 -6.25 3.81
CA TYR A 155 13.40 -5.93 2.59
C TYR A 155 14.37 -4.76 2.79
N ALA A 156 13.89 -3.66 3.37
CA ALA A 156 14.71 -2.47 3.56
C ALA A 156 15.96 -2.75 4.40
N LYS A 157 15.83 -3.53 5.48
CA LYS A 157 16.98 -3.96 6.31
C LYS A 157 17.98 -4.78 5.51
N ASN A 158 17.50 -5.76 4.74
CA ASN A 158 18.37 -6.59 3.90
C ASN A 158 19.07 -5.74 2.83
N ARG A 159 18.33 -4.85 2.15
CA ARG A 159 18.91 -4.03 1.09
C ARG A 159 19.94 -3.03 1.62
N ILE A 160 19.72 -2.46 2.81
CA ILE A 160 20.72 -1.64 3.51
C ILE A 160 21.98 -2.45 3.78
N HIS A 161 21.84 -3.67 4.25
CA HIS A 161 22.98 -4.56 4.50
C HIS A 161 23.74 -4.87 3.20
N GLU A 162 23.06 -5.17 2.11
CA GLU A 162 23.69 -5.38 0.80
C GLU A 162 24.47 -4.15 0.30
N ILE A 163 23.88 -2.94 0.43
CA ILE A 163 24.47 -1.71 -0.12
C ILE A 163 25.61 -1.19 0.75
N TRP A 164 25.39 -1.14 2.06
CA TRP A 164 26.25 -0.42 2.99
C TRP A 164 27.02 -1.32 3.95
N ASN A 165 26.74 -2.62 3.97
CA ASN A 165 27.23 -3.57 4.98
C ASN A 165 26.93 -3.09 6.43
N ILE A 166 25.74 -2.49 6.62
CA ILE A 166 25.25 -1.98 7.90
C ILE A 166 24.11 -2.86 8.39
N ASP A 167 24.24 -3.39 9.60
CA ASP A 167 23.18 -4.12 10.30
C ASP A 167 22.39 -3.12 11.16
N VAL A 168 21.30 -2.55 10.59
CA VAL A 168 20.42 -1.64 11.33
C VAL A 168 19.60 -2.40 12.38
N ASP A 169 19.16 -1.68 13.41
CA ASP A 169 18.34 -2.22 14.49
C ASP A 169 17.06 -2.91 13.96
N ASN A 170 16.62 -3.94 14.68
CA ASN A 170 15.38 -4.68 14.38
C ASN A 170 14.12 -4.02 14.97
N PHE A 171 14.23 -2.87 15.63
CA PHE A 171 13.16 -2.18 16.34
C PHE A 171 13.02 -0.72 15.87
N LEU A 172 13.07 -0.50 14.56
CA LEU A 172 12.90 0.83 13.97
C LEU A 172 11.42 1.27 13.87
N GLY A 173 10.49 0.38 14.18
CA GLY A 173 9.06 0.61 14.08
C GLY A 173 8.45 0.19 12.75
N ASN A 174 7.29 0.74 12.41
CA ASN A 174 6.61 0.57 11.12
C ASN A 174 7.38 1.30 10.00
N GLY A 175 7.06 1.01 8.76
CA GLY A 175 7.75 1.62 7.62
C GLY A 175 7.83 3.15 7.67
N GLN A 176 6.77 3.81 8.11
CA GLN A 176 6.74 5.27 8.28
C GLN A 176 7.68 5.82 9.36
N ASP A 177 8.09 4.98 10.32
CA ASP A 177 8.88 5.39 11.49
C ASP A 177 10.39 5.31 11.24
N TRP A 178 10.81 4.59 10.18
CA TRP A 178 12.21 4.21 9.97
C TRP A 178 13.16 5.39 9.88
N VAL A 179 12.85 6.37 9.02
CA VAL A 179 13.71 7.56 8.87
C VAL A 179 13.82 8.30 10.18
N ASN A 180 12.73 8.51 10.92
CA ASN A 180 12.77 9.15 12.22
C ASN A 180 13.60 8.35 13.24
N SER A 181 13.43 7.02 13.29
CA SER A 181 14.20 6.16 14.19
C SER A 181 15.69 6.18 13.86
N LEU A 182 16.05 6.07 12.58
CA LEU A 182 17.44 6.08 12.12
C LEU A 182 18.13 7.41 12.43
N THR A 183 17.45 8.53 12.18
CA THR A 183 18.03 9.86 12.39
C THR A 183 18.11 10.26 13.85
N SER A 184 17.09 9.96 14.66
CA SER A 184 17.03 10.37 16.06
C SER A 184 17.86 9.48 16.99
N ARG A 185 18.03 8.18 16.65
CA ARG A 185 18.64 7.19 17.56
C ARG A 185 19.99 6.66 17.09
N TYR A 186 20.26 6.66 15.77
CA TYR A 186 21.42 5.98 15.19
C TYR A 186 22.34 6.91 14.38
N GLY A 187 22.12 8.21 14.44
CA GLY A 187 23.00 9.20 13.83
C GLY A 187 22.97 9.25 12.30
N TRP A 188 21.92 8.70 11.68
CA TRP A 188 21.73 8.84 10.25
C TRP A 188 21.39 10.29 9.88
N ARG A 189 21.75 10.68 8.67
CA ARG A 189 21.52 12.04 8.17
C ARG A 189 20.19 12.12 7.44
N ALA A 190 19.25 12.95 7.92
CA ALA A 190 18.08 13.31 7.14
C ALA A 190 18.50 14.13 5.91
N THR A 191 18.00 13.76 4.71
CA THR A 191 18.46 14.41 3.48
C THR A 191 17.47 15.41 2.88
N GLY A 192 16.22 15.43 3.32
CA GLY A 192 15.19 16.32 2.81
C GLY A 192 14.80 16.10 1.34
N LYS A 193 15.58 15.31 0.61
CA LYS A 193 15.37 14.92 -0.80
C LYS A 193 15.90 13.50 -1.03
N PRO A 194 15.44 12.80 -2.10
CA PRO A 194 15.96 11.48 -2.41
C PRO A 194 17.47 11.54 -2.77
N GLU A 195 18.23 10.62 -2.22
CA GLU A 195 19.62 10.34 -2.56
C GLU A 195 19.77 8.84 -2.81
N VAL A 196 20.63 8.44 -3.75
CA VAL A 196 20.79 7.01 -4.10
C VAL A 196 21.33 6.23 -2.91
N GLY A 197 20.66 5.15 -2.56
CA GLY A 197 20.94 4.31 -1.38
C GLY A 197 20.24 4.81 -0.10
N ALA A 198 19.50 5.91 -0.15
CA ALA A 198 18.75 6.40 1.00
C ALA A 198 17.59 5.47 1.35
N VAL A 199 17.33 5.34 2.65
CA VAL A 199 16.05 4.84 3.15
C VAL A 199 14.98 5.89 2.90
N CYS A 200 13.85 5.46 2.34
CA CYS A 200 12.68 6.29 2.10
C CYS A 200 11.49 5.77 2.93
N SER A 201 11.06 6.53 3.91
CA SER A 201 9.80 6.29 4.62
C SER A 201 8.67 7.07 3.97
N THR A 202 7.53 6.41 3.77
CA THR A 202 6.28 7.02 3.31
C THR A 202 5.28 7.05 4.45
N ALA A 203 4.72 8.22 4.74
CA ALA A 203 3.68 8.36 5.77
C ALA A 203 2.43 7.53 5.43
N GLY A 204 1.78 7.00 6.46
CA GLY A 204 0.61 6.16 6.29
C GLY A 204 -0.56 6.87 5.62
N GLY A 205 -1.22 6.17 4.70
CA GLY A 205 -2.36 6.67 3.95
C GLY A 205 -2.01 7.56 2.75
N PHE A 206 -0.72 7.75 2.47
CA PHE A 206 -0.24 8.44 1.27
C PHE A 206 0.39 7.46 0.29
N ASP A 207 0.25 7.74 -0.99
CA ASP A 207 0.86 6.96 -2.07
C ASP A 207 0.54 5.46 -1.97
N ASP A 208 -0.74 5.15 -1.74
CA ASP A 208 -1.30 3.80 -1.59
C ASP A 208 -0.70 2.96 -0.44
N THR A 209 -0.02 3.60 0.51
CA THR A 209 0.52 2.91 1.68
C THR A 209 -0.51 2.69 2.78
N TYR A 210 -0.25 1.72 3.65
CA TYR A 210 -1.15 1.35 4.73
C TYR A 210 -1.26 2.51 5.74
N PRO A 211 -2.46 2.98 6.11
CA PRO A 211 -2.64 4.17 6.93
C PRO A 211 -1.93 4.13 8.28
N GLU A 212 -1.84 2.96 8.91
CA GLU A 212 -1.30 2.82 10.27
C GLU A 212 0.19 2.56 10.30
N SER A 213 0.73 1.96 9.25
CA SER A 213 2.13 1.53 9.20
C SER A 213 2.97 2.29 8.17
N GLY A 214 2.32 3.00 7.23
CA GLY A 214 3.04 3.58 6.12
C GLY A 214 3.85 2.55 5.36
N HIS A 215 5.00 2.96 4.85
CA HIS A 215 5.85 2.08 4.06
C HIS A 215 7.32 2.48 4.17
N VAL A 216 8.23 1.55 3.88
CA VAL A 216 9.67 1.83 3.72
C VAL A 216 10.19 1.17 2.45
N SER A 217 11.01 1.91 1.72
CA SER A 217 11.66 1.50 0.49
C SER A 217 13.09 2.02 0.42
N ILE A 218 13.86 1.59 -0.58
CA ILE A 218 15.24 2.07 -0.81
C ILE A 218 15.28 2.83 -2.13
N VAL A 219 15.91 3.99 -2.11
CA VAL A 219 16.13 4.82 -3.32
C VAL A 219 17.26 4.21 -4.15
N GLU A 220 16.95 3.74 -5.34
CA GLU A 220 17.93 3.08 -6.22
C GLU A 220 18.50 4.01 -7.29
N ALA A 221 17.73 4.99 -7.73
CA ALA A 221 18.18 6.01 -8.68
C ALA A 221 17.43 7.33 -8.50
N VAL A 222 18.06 8.44 -8.85
CA VAL A 222 17.45 9.76 -8.88
C VAL A 222 17.61 10.34 -10.27
N ASN A 223 16.54 10.86 -10.85
CA ASN A 223 16.53 11.48 -12.17
C ASN A 223 16.82 12.99 -12.08
N ASP A 224 17.21 13.58 -13.22
CA ASP A 224 17.51 15.00 -13.32
C ASP A 224 16.29 15.90 -13.00
N ASP A 225 15.08 15.41 -13.22
CA ASP A 225 13.82 16.10 -12.87
C ASP A 225 13.44 15.96 -11.38
N GLY A 226 14.29 15.31 -10.58
CA GLY A 226 14.07 15.07 -9.15
C GLY A 226 13.13 13.90 -8.84
N SER A 227 12.58 13.22 -9.84
CA SER A 227 11.91 11.94 -9.64
C SER A 227 12.91 10.85 -9.29
N PHE A 228 12.47 9.79 -8.63
CA PHE A 228 13.37 8.75 -8.18
C PHE A 228 12.75 7.36 -8.29
N LEU A 229 13.60 6.37 -8.50
CA LEU A 229 13.25 4.96 -8.48
C LEU A 229 13.48 4.39 -7.09
N VAL A 230 12.52 3.66 -6.58
CA VAL A 230 12.66 2.85 -5.36
C VAL A 230 12.50 1.37 -5.66
N SER A 231 13.15 0.56 -4.82
CA SER A 231 12.93 -0.88 -4.71
C SER A 231 12.28 -1.20 -3.36
N GLU A 232 11.37 -2.17 -3.33
CA GLU A 232 10.57 -2.45 -2.15
C GLU A 232 9.93 -3.85 -2.19
N LEU A 233 9.47 -4.37 -1.05
CA LEU A 233 8.56 -5.51 -0.96
C LEU A 233 7.24 -5.09 -0.32
N ASN A 234 6.20 -5.87 -0.59
CA ASN A 234 4.86 -5.73 0.01
C ASN A 234 4.16 -4.38 -0.23
N TYR A 235 4.56 -3.63 -1.25
CA TYR A 235 3.84 -2.41 -1.62
C TYR A 235 2.49 -2.73 -2.28
N ALA A 236 2.48 -3.62 -3.25
CA ALA A 236 1.26 -4.06 -3.94
C ALA A 236 0.78 -5.46 -3.47
N GLY A 237 1.13 -5.85 -2.24
CA GLY A 237 0.69 -7.11 -1.62
C GLY A 237 1.49 -8.35 -2.02
N ASN A 238 2.55 -8.24 -2.83
CA ASN A 238 3.47 -9.34 -3.12
C ASN A 238 4.66 -9.28 -2.16
N GLN A 239 4.92 -10.38 -1.48
CA GLN A 239 5.94 -10.51 -0.44
C GLN A 239 7.17 -11.32 -0.89
N THR A 240 7.24 -11.70 -2.16
CA THR A 240 8.27 -12.61 -2.68
C THR A 240 9.05 -12.06 -3.87
N GLN A 241 8.62 -10.94 -4.43
CA GLN A 241 9.23 -10.32 -5.61
C GLN A 241 9.43 -8.83 -5.36
N VAL A 242 10.61 -8.33 -5.71
CA VAL A 242 10.92 -6.89 -5.65
C VAL A 242 9.95 -6.13 -6.54
N HIS A 243 9.36 -5.11 -5.98
CA HIS A 243 8.56 -4.13 -6.69
C HIS A 243 9.38 -2.87 -6.95
N TRP A 244 9.16 -2.26 -8.10
CA TRP A 244 9.85 -1.06 -8.57
C TRP A 244 8.85 0.07 -8.74
N ARG A 245 9.16 1.23 -8.22
CA ARG A 245 8.27 2.38 -8.31
C ARG A 245 9.07 3.64 -8.63
N VAL A 246 8.65 4.36 -9.69
CA VAL A 246 9.14 5.69 -10.01
C VAL A 246 8.18 6.71 -9.42
N THR A 247 8.68 7.61 -8.58
CA THR A 247 7.87 8.60 -7.89
C THR A 247 8.51 9.97 -7.85
N ASN A 248 7.72 11.00 -7.57
CA ASN A 248 8.20 12.35 -7.30
C ASN A 248 8.31 12.57 -5.80
N ASN A 249 9.25 13.42 -5.39
CA ASN A 249 9.33 13.87 -4.02
C ASN A 249 8.05 14.60 -3.59
N ALA A 250 7.58 14.31 -2.39
CA ALA A 250 6.40 14.88 -1.78
C ALA A 250 6.59 15.02 -0.28
N SER A 251 5.77 15.87 0.36
CA SER A 251 5.88 16.15 1.79
C SER A 251 5.63 14.95 2.73
N TYR A 252 5.05 13.89 2.22
CA TYR A 252 4.81 12.66 2.95
C TYR A 252 5.95 11.63 2.86
N TYR A 253 7.01 11.92 2.08
CA TYR A 253 8.25 11.17 2.08
C TYR A 253 9.27 11.78 3.06
N SER A 254 10.04 10.94 3.67
CA SER A 254 11.23 11.31 4.41
C SER A 254 12.39 10.40 4.02
N PHE A 255 13.62 10.91 4.09
CA PHE A 255 14.80 10.20 3.61
C PHE A 255 15.93 10.28 4.64
N ALA A 256 16.69 9.18 4.73
CA ALA A 256 17.91 9.14 5.56
C ALA A 256 19.04 8.39 4.86
N MET A 257 20.25 8.91 4.99
CA MET A 257 21.49 8.29 4.58
C MET A 257 22.29 7.82 5.79
N PRO A 258 23.06 6.73 5.69
CA PRO A 258 23.89 6.26 6.78
C PRO A 258 25.01 7.26 7.11
N PRO A 259 25.58 7.17 8.34
CA PRO A 259 26.72 8.02 8.73
C PRO A 259 27.91 7.84 7.79
N GLY A 260 28.52 8.95 7.37
CA GLY A 260 29.69 8.94 6.50
C GLY A 260 29.41 8.88 4.99
N HIS A 261 28.11 8.94 4.63
CA HIS A 261 27.66 8.91 3.22
C HIS A 261 26.79 10.10 2.85
#